data_c2cfa193f27784da73196ae04e3a6810
#
_entry.id   c2cfa193f27784da73196ae04e3a6810
#
_cell.length_a   1.000
_cell.length_b   1.000
_cell.length_c   1.000
_cell.angle_alpha   90.00
_cell.angle_beta   90.00
_cell.angle_gamma   90.00
#
_symmetry.space_group_name_H-M   'P 1'
#
loop_
_entity.id
_entity.type
_entity.pdbx_description
1 polymer ?
#
loop_
_entity_poly.entity_id
_entity_poly.type
_entity_poly.pdbx_seq_one_letter_code
_entity_poly.pdbx_strand_id
1 'polypeptide(L)'
;MKLNQSFGTIESEIKKLDLNFKKNDYTRVIERSKNLIKKFPNIVPFYNYLGLSLEQTGRTNEAINIYNKALFHNPNEISILANLGELYRKKGKFEKSRELLFKALNIDENHKYTLYNLGKLTLNLNRYDQAIKYFERLYQIDKKFIDVLHVLSKIYMNLGNFEKAKKYLIITSDTFPMMSTPDYSLSNIIDYSKDNSHQTKMIKKMNSPEFKKMDKFSLYFALSKSYEDQKNYNEFSKYINLANHEKNITVKKDLIEIEETRIKNIKLIFKDHNFADEIKEKYNKKKLIFVLGLPRSGTTLIHQILTSHKDVYGAGETAILHNYFLEKTVKENFQFDFFKNNVVNYKSIYNLSLKLSSNYENLEKKKIILDKAPFNFYWIGFIKLLFPEAKIILTNRNIKDNALSIYKNLFGPGKMDWCYTKDNIIRFVKLYKDLIKFWKSKLPGFIYVMNYEDLVKNKEIELEKVIDFCCLDWDSEILKFEKNKMPVSSASIFQANQPIYDKSINLNLKYTQFSDFFNKLEKL
;
A
#
# COMPACT_ATOMS: atom_id res chain seq x y z
N MET A 1 39.83 2.37 -39.82
CA MET A 1 39.48 0.96 -39.58
C MET A 1 39.38 0.56 -38.10
N LYS A 2 40.37 0.83 -37.23
CA LYS A 2 40.27 0.45 -35.80
C LYS A 2 39.13 1.06 -35.01
N LEU A 3 38.71 2.30 -35.29
CA LEU A 3 37.54 2.95 -34.62
C LEU A 3 36.22 2.28 -34.98
N ASN A 4 35.97 1.92 -36.25
CA ASN A 4 34.74 1.25 -36.66
C ASN A 4 34.62 -0.19 -36.11
N GLN A 5 35.71 -0.91 -35.93
CA GLN A 5 35.70 -2.22 -35.30
C GLN A 5 35.41 -2.15 -33.80
N SER A 6 35.83 -1.07 -33.11
CA SER A 6 35.53 -0.88 -31.69
C SER A 6 34.06 -0.50 -31.46
N PHE A 7 33.42 0.30 -32.33
CA PHE A 7 32.00 0.67 -32.24
C PHE A 7 31.08 -0.55 -32.43
N GLY A 8 31.31 -1.38 -33.45
CA GLY A 8 30.53 -2.61 -33.64
C GLY A 8 30.63 -3.59 -32.48
N THR A 9 31.79 -3.63 -31.82
CA THR A 9 32.01 -4.45 -30.63
C THR A 9 31.20 -3.92 -29.44
N ILE A 10 31.18 -2.59 -29.21
CA ILE A 10 30.44 -1.95 -28.09
C ILE A 10 28.94 -2.16 -28.26
N GLU A 11 28.37 -1.92 -29.45
CA GLU A 11 26.95 -2.15 -29.72
C GLU A 11 26.54 -3.61 -29.50
N SER A 12 27.37 -4.56 -29.98
CA SER A 12 27.13 -5.99 -29.76
C SER A 12 27.12 -6.35 -28.27
N GLU A 13 28.04 -5.76 -27.49
CA GLU A 13 28.07 -5.99 -26.04
C GLU A 13 26.86 -5.39 -25.32
N ILE A 14 26.39 -4.19 -25.71
CA ILE A 14 25.18 -3.57 -25.18
C ILE A 14 23.96 -4.45 -25.48
N LYS A 15 23.82 -4.98 -26.70
CA LYS A 15 22.73 -5.90 -27.07
C LYS A 15 22.76 -7.18 -26.22
N LYS A 16 23.92 -7.72 -25.92
CA LYS A 16 24.08 -8.91 -25.05
C LYS A 16 23.69 -8.60 -23.60
N LEU A 17 24.08 -7.43 -23.08
CA LEU A 17 23.67 -6.99 -21.74
C LEU A 17 22.15 -6.83 -21.65
N ASP A 18 21.53 -6.19 -22.64
CA ASP A 18 20.10 -6.02 -22.73
C ASP A 18 19.36 -7.36 -22.74
N LEU A 19 19.82 -8.30 -23.59
CA LEU A 19 19.23 -9.63 -23.67
C LEU A 19 19.31 -10.39 -22.32
N ASN A 20 20.46 -10.36 -21.66
CA ASN A 20 20.63 -11.03 -20.37
C ASN A 20 19.81 -10.33 -19.27
N PHE A 21 19.74 -9.01 -19.29
CA PHE A 21 18.91 -8.23 -18.35
C PHE A 21 17.42 -8.58 -18.51
N LYS A 22 16.90 -8.65 -19.74
CA LYS A 22 15.53 -9.07 -20.05
C LYS A 22 15.22 -10.52 -19.64
N LYS A 23 16.25 -11.38 -19.58
CA LYS A 23 16.13 -12.76 -19.06
C LYS A 23 16.28 -12.84 -17.54
N ASN A 24 16.41 -11.72 -16.83
CA ASN A 24 16.68 -11.62 -15.40
C ASN A 24 18.00 -12.28 -14.95
N ASP A 25 18.95 -12.49 -15.86
CA ASP A 25 20.29 -13.02 -15.54
C ASP A 25 21.19 -11.87 -15.06
N TYR A 26 20.83 -11.30 -13.92
CA TYR A 26 21.52 -10.14 -13.37
C TYR A 26 22.95 -10.43 -12.96
N THR A 27 23.25 -11.64 -12.52
CA THR A 27 24.61 -12.05 -12.14
C THR A 27 25.55 -11.92 -13.33
N ARG A 28 25.16 -12.46 -14.49
CA ARG A 28 25.93 -12.39 -15.73
C ARG A 28 26.08 -10.96 -16.24
N VAL A 29 25.00 -10.14 -16.10
CA VAL A 29 25.08 -8.71 -16.46
C VAL A 29 26.10 -7.99 -15.59
N ILE A 30 26.11 -8.23 -14.27
CA ILE A 30 27.04 -7.60 -13.32
C ILE A 30 28.49 -7.93 -13.68
N GLU A 31 28.83 -9.21 -13.86
CA GLU A 31 30.19 -9.65 -14.19
C GLU A 31 30.66 -9.06 -15.52
N ARG A 32 29.81 -9.17 -16.55
CA ARG A 32 30.13 -8.67 -17.89
C ARG A 32 30.33 -7.17 -17.90
N SER A 33 29.40 -6.40 -17.28
CA SER A 33 29.50 -4.95 -17.22
C SER A 33 30.74 -4.48 -16.47
N LYS A 34 31.13 -5.12 -15.37
CA LYS A 34 32.38 -4.81 -14.66
C LYS A 34 33.61 -4.95 -15.55
N ASN A 35 33.67 -6.02 -16.36
CA ASN A 35 34.78 -6.26 -17.27
C ASN A 35 34.80 -5.25 -18.44
N LEU A 36 33.61 -4.88 -18.94
CA LEU A 36 33.48 -3.89 -20.01
C LEU A 36 33.86 -2.48 -19.54
N ILE A 37 33.49 -2.09 -18.34
CA ILE A 37 33.88 -0.79 -17.74
C ILE A 37 35.40 -0.68 -17.59
N LYS A 38 36.10 -1.77 -17.24
CA LYS A 38 37.58 -1.76 -17.19
C LYS A 38 38.19 -1.51 -18.58
N LYS A 39 37.59 -2.04 -19.63
CA LYS A 39 38.08 -1.89 -21.01
C LYS A 39 37.64 -0.57 -21.66
N PHE A 40 36.46 -0.10 -21.32
CA PHE A 40 35.76 1.04 -21.93
C PHE A 40 35.13 1.94 -20.85
N PRO A 41 35.94 2.67 -20.06
CA PRO A 41 35.47 3.39 -18.87
C PRO A 41 34.52 4.55 -19.17
N ASN A 42 34.47 5.05 -20.41
CA ASN A 42 33.63 6.19 -20.80
C ASN A 42 32.27 5.77 -21.42
N ILE A 43 31.96 4.47 -21.47
CA ILE A 43 30.75 3.97 -22.09
C ILE A 43 29.63 3.86 -21.04
N VAL A 44 28.81 4.86 -20.95
CA VAL A 44 27.70 5.01 -19.97
C VAL A 44 26.75 3.82 -19.91
N PRO A 45 26.29 3.22 -21.00
CA PRO A 45 25.41 2.04 -20.95
C PRO A 45 25.92 0.91 -20.05
N PHE A 46 27.24 0.69 -19.96
CA PHE A 46 27.80 -0.36 -19.11
C PHE A 46 27.58 -0.08 -17.61
N TYR A 47 27.74 1.17 -17.19
CA TYR A 47 27.40 1.61 -15.82
C TYR A 47 25.91 1.50 -15.55
N ASN A 48 25.08 1.82 -16.54
CA ASN A 48 23.63 1.76 -16.40
C ASN A 48 23.15 0.32 -16.17
N TYR A 49 23.56 -0.64 -17.01
CA TYR A 49 23.22 -2.05 -16.83
C TYR A 49 23.78 -2.63 -15.54
N LEU A 50 25.00 -2.24 -15.16
CA LEU A 50 25.60 -2.66 -13.88
C LEU A 50 24.79 -2.13 -12.70
N GLY A 51 24.45 -0.85 -12.68
CA GLY A 51 23.69 -0.22 -11.60
C GLY A 51 22.29 -0.80 -11.46
N LEU A 52 21.56 -0.95 -12.58
CA LEU A 52 20.24 -1.58 -12.60
C LEU A 52 20.29 -3.03 -12.11
N SER A 53 21.27 -3.83 -12.53
CA SER A 53 21.40 -5.23 -12.09
C SER A 53 21.79 -5.36 -10.63
N LEU A 54 22.62 -4.47 -10.11
CA LEU A 54 22.94 -4.38 -8.68
C LEU A 54 21.69 -4.02 -7.85
N GLU A 55 20.86 -3.13 -8.37
CA GLU A 55 19.58 -2.78 -7.73
C GLU A 55 18.64 -3.99 -7.67
N GLN A 56 18.47 -4.71 -8.79
CA GLN A 56 17.60 -5.90 -8.84
C GLN A 56 18.07 -7.02 -7.91
N THR A 57 19.37 -7.10 -7.62
CA THR A 57 19.97 -8.06 -6.67
C THR A 57 20.05 -7.52 -5.23
N GLY A 58 19.41 -6.38 -4.91
CA GLY A 58 19.38 -5.79 -3.56
C GLY A 58 20.66 -5.07 -3.15
N ARG A 59 21.65 -4.97 -4.02
CA ARG A 59 22.98 -4.37 -3.77
C ARG A 59 22.96 -2.85 -3.99
N THR A 60 21.97 -2.18 -3.41
CA THR A 60 21.65 -0.76 -3.65
C THR A 60 22.82 0.20 -3.39
N ASN A 61 23.63 -0.04 -2.34
CA ASN A 61 24.76 0.85 -2.04
C ASN A 61 25.85 0.76 -3.13
N GLU A 62 26.07 -0.41 -3.67
CA GLU A 62 27.01 -0.61 -4.78
C GLU A 62 26.49 0.05 -6.06
N ALA A 63 25.18 -0.04 -6.34
CA ALA A 63 24.56 0.67 -7.46
C ALA A 63 24.79 2.19 -7.36
N ILE A 64 24.58 2.78 -6.18
CA ILE A 64 24.85 4.20 -5.94
C ILE A 64 26.31 4.56 -6.24
N ASN A 65 27.26 3.74 -5.78
CA ASN A 65 28.69 3.98 -6.03
C ASN A 65 29.03 3.89 -7.54
N ILE A 66 28.44 2.96 -8.26
CA ILE A 66 28.62 2.81 -9.71
C ILE A 66 28.06 4.01 -10.47
N TYR A 67 26.85 4.47 -10.12
CA TYR A 67 26.28 5.66 -10.75
C TYR A 67 27.08 6.93 -10.43
N ASN A 68 27.59 7.10 -9.20
CA ASN A 68 28.48 8.21 -8.88
C ASN A 68 29.80 8.17 -9.70
N LYS A 69 30.37 6.98 -9.94
CA LYS A 69 31.53 6.85 -10.83
C LYS A 69 31.21 7.24 -12.27
N ALA A 70 30.01 6.85 -12.77
CA ALA A 70 29.58 7.26 -14.10
C ALA A 70 29.44 8.79 -14.22
N LEU A 71 28.85 9.44 -13.19
CA LEU A 71 28.67 10.90 -13.16
C LEU A 71 30.00 11.65 -12.95
N PHE A 72 31.02 11.02 -12.38
CA PHE A 72 32.35 11.59 -12.31
C PHE A 72 32.97 11.77 -13.71
N HIS A 73 32.73 10.81 -14.61
CA HIS A 73 33.19 10.89 -16.01
C HIS A 73 32.24 11.74 -16.87
N ASN A 74 30.93 11.63 -16.66
CA ASN A 74 29.88 12.33 -17.43
C ASN A 74 28.87 12.97 -16.50
N PRO A 75 29.13 14.18 -15.96
CA PRO A 75 28.31 14.80 -14.93
C PRO A 75 26.87 15.12 -15.34
N ASN A 76 26.58 15.16 -16.64
CA ASN A 76 25.30 15.53 -17.23
C ASN A 76 24.58 14.34 -17.90
N GLU A 77 24.97 13.11 -17.56
CA GLU A 77 24.32 11.94 -18.11
C GLU A 77 22.93 11.74 -17.51
N ILE A 78 21.90 12.05 -18.31
CA ILE A 78 20.51 12.12 -17.87
C ILE A 78 20.01 10.77 -17.32
N SER A 79 20.32 9.66 -18.00
CA SER A 79 19.88 8.34 -17.59
C SER A 79 20.44 7.93 -16.22
N ILE A 80 21.69 8.27 -15.96
CA ILE A 80 22.34 8.01 -14.67
C ILE A 80 21.79 8.92 -13.57
N LEU A 81 21.61 10.22 -13.87
CA LEU A 81 20.99 11.16 -12.93
C LEU A 81 19.58 10.70 -12.52
N ALA A 82 18.76 10.24 -13.49
CA ALA A 82 17.41 9.76 -13.24
C ALA A 82 17.40 8.48 -12.40
N ASN A 83 18.28 7.51 -12.68
CA ASN A 83 18.37 6.25 -11.95
C ASN A 83 18.94 6.45 -10.54
N LEU A 84 19.96 7.28 -10.37
CA LEU A 84 20.50 7.62 -9.06
C LEU A 84 19.48 8.39 -8.22
N GLY A 85 18.72 9.31 -8.82
CA GLY A 85 17.59 10.00 -8.21
C GLY A 85 16.54 9.03 -7.70
N GLU A 86 16.17 8.03 -8.48
CA GLU A 86 15.22 6.97 -8.08
C GLU A 86 15.75 6.14 -6.92
N LEU A 87 17.06 5.76 -6.92
CA LEU A 87 17.66 5.03 -5.80
C LEU A 87 17.62 5.86 -4.50
N TYR A 88 17.93 7.15 -4.56
CA TYR A 88 17.82 8.02 -3.38
C TYR A 88 16.36 8.18 -2.92
N ARG A 89 15.39 8.25 -3.84
CA ARG A 89 13.97 8.24 -3.49
C ARG A 89 13.59 6.95 -2.72
N LYS A 90 13.98 5.78 -3.23
CA LYS A 90 13.73 4.48 -2.58
C LYS A 90 14.37 4.39 -1.19
N LYS A 91 15.50 5.06 -0.97
CA LYS A 91 16.16 5.15 0.34
C LYS A 91 15.59 6.25 1.26
N GLY A 92 14.52 6.94 0.86
CA GLY A 92 13.93 8.05 1.61
C GLY A 92 14.78 9.33 1.64
N LYS A 93 15.85 9.42 0.83
CA LYS A 93 16.71 10.61 0.72
C LYS A 93 16.13 11.57 -0.32
N PHE A 94 14.94 12.12 -0.02
CA PHE A 94 14.13 12.86 -0.99
C PHE A 94 14.79 14.13 -1.52
N GLU A 95 15.55 14.87 -0.70
CA GLU A 95 16.26 16.08 -1.16
C GLU A 95 17.32 15.74 -2.20
N LYS A 96 18.18 14.72 -1.94
CA LYS A 96 19.18 14.28 -2.94
C LYS A 96 18.52 13.75 -4.21
N SER A 97 17.41 13.03 -4.07
CA SER A 97 16.61 12.59 -5.22
C SER A 97 16.12 13.78 -6.03
N ARG A 98 15.59 14.80 -5.37
CA ARG A 98 15.09 16.03 -6.01
C ARG A 98 16.18 16.74 -6.79
N GLU A 99 17.33 16.99 -6.17
CA GLU A 99 18.47 17.67 -6.80
C GLU A 99 18.89 16.98 -8.12
N LEU A 100 19.05 15.64 -8.09
CA LEU A 100 19.47 14.87 -9.25
C LEU A 100 18.40 14.86 -10.35
N LEU A 101 17.14 14.67 -9.97
CA LEU A 101 16.04 14.62 -10.93
C LEU A 101 15.80 16.00 -11.58
N PHE A 102 15.92 17.10 -10.82
CA PHE A 102 15.84 18.44 -11.40
C PHE A 102 17.03 18.76 -12.29
N LYS A 103 18.24 18.30 -11.92
CA LYS A 103 19.40 18.40 -12.82
C LYS A 103 19.15 17.67 -14.14
N ALA A 104 18.59 16.45 -14.09
CA ALA A 104 18.24 15.71 -15.30
C ALA A 104 17.13 16.42 -16.11
N LEU A 105 16.11 16.98 -15.45
CA LEU A 105 15.01 17.71 -16.09
C LEU A 105 15.49 18.98 -16.81
N ASN A 106 16.47 19.70 -16.23
CA ASN A 106 17.04 20.90 -16.82
C ASN A 106 17.86 20.60 -18.08
N ILE A 107 18.37 19.38 -18.24
CA ILE A 107 19.11 18.95 -19.45
C ILE A 107 18.15 18.53 -20.54
N ASP A 108 17.14 17.73 -20.20
CA ASP A 108 16.04 17.33 -21.09
C ASP A 108 14.72 17.32 -20.32
N GLU A 109 13.92 18.34 -20.59
CA GLU A 109 12.63 18.54 -19.94
C GLU A 109 11.57 17.50 -20.32
N ASN A 110 11.79 16.73 -21.40
CA ASN A 110 10.91 15.70 -21.90
C ASN A 110 11.43 14.28 -21.66
N HIS A 111 12.53 14.14 -20.93
CA HIS A 111 13.06 12.83 -20.60
C HIS A 111 12.07 11.99 -19.80
N LYS A 112 11.56 10.92 -20.39
CA LYS A 112 10.44 10.13 -19.87
C LYS A 112 10.67 9.60 -18.44
N TYR A 113 11.84 9.01 -18.19
CA TYR A 113 12.14 8.42 -16.87
C TYR A 113 12.37 9.48 -15.79
N THR A 114 12.89 10.66 -16.15
CA THR A 114 13.00 11.79 -15.23
C THR A 114 11.62 12.28 -14.79
N LEU A 115 10.69 12.49 -15.73
CA LEU A 115 9.31 12.88 -15.44
C LEU A 115 8.61 11.82 -14.58
N TYR A 116 8.79 10.54 -14.91
CA TYR A 116 8.22 9.44 -14.14
C TYR A 116 8.73 9.42 -12.69
N ASN A 117 10.04 9.57 -12.50
CA ASN A 117 10.66 9.55 -11.17
C ASN A 117 10.34 10.82 -10.35
N LEU A 118 10.21 11.99 -10.99
CA LEU A 118 9.69 13.22 -10.34
C LEU A 118 8.24 13.05 -9.89
N GLY A 119 7.40 12.45 -10.73
CA GLY A 119 6.03 12.11 -10.36
C GLY A 119 5.99 11.18 -9.15
N LYS A 120 6.81 10.14 -9.12
CA LYS A 120 6.93 9.22 -7.96
C LYS A 120 7.47 9.92 -6.71
N LEU A 121 8.45 10.78 -6.85
CA LEU A 121 9.01 11.57 -5.74
C LEU A 121 7.94 12.49 -5.13
N THR A 122 7.19 13.20 -5.95
CA THR A 122 6.12 14.08 -5.50
C THR A 122 4.96 13.32 -4.85
N LEU A 123 4.66 12.09 -5.31
CA LEU A 123 3.71 11.18 -4.63
C LEU A 123 4.20 10.77 -3.24
N ASN A 124 5.48 10.43 -3.09
CA ASN A 124 6.04 10.12 -1.76
C ASN A 124 5.95 11.30 -0.79
N LEU A 125 5.95 12.53 -1.33
CA LEU A 125 5.78 13.76 -0.56
C LEU A 125 4.30 14.20 -0.42
N ASN A 126 3.34 13.35 -0.81
CA ASN A 126 1.91 13.62 -0.84
C ASN A 126 1.51 14.89 -1.64
N ARG A 127 2.35 15.28 -2.63
CA ARG A 127 2.10 16.43 -3.52
C ARG A 127 1.39 15.98 -4.80
N TYR A 128 0.13 15.57 -4.65
CA TYR A 128 -0.65 14.95 -5.72
C TYR A 128 -0.79 15.81 -6.98
N ASP A 129 -1.03 17.13 -6.81
CA ASP A 129 -1.17 18.04 -7.96
C ASP A 129 0.10 18.13 -8.81
N GLN A 130 1.27 18.14 -8.15
CA GLN A 130 2.56 18.14 -8.85
C GLN A 130 2.81 16.79 -9.53
N ALA A 131 2.48 15.69 -8.86
CA ALA A 131 2.62 14.35 -9.43
C ALA A 131 1.77 14.20 -10.70
N ILE A 132 0.51 14.65 -10.66
CA ILE A 132 -0.39 14.64 -11.82
C ILE A 132 0.23 15.41 -12.99
N LYS A 133 0.78 16.61 -12.76
CA LYS A 133 1.41 17.41 -13.82
C LYS A 133 2.56 16.66 -14.52
N TYR A 134 3.44 16.00 -13.75
CA TYR A 134 4.54 15.22 -14.33
C TYR A 134 4.03 14.01 -15.11
N PHE A 135 3.07 13.26 -14.57
CA PHE A 135 2.53 12.07 -15.23
C PHE A 135 1.67 12.42 -16.45
N GLU A 136 0.87 13.50 -16.41
CA GLU A 136 0.11 13.96 -17.56
C GLU A 136 1.03 14.45 -18.69
N ARG A 137 2.12 15.19 -18.34
CA ARG A 137 3.14 15.57 -19.34
C ARG A 137 3.76 14.32 -19.97
N LEU A 138 4.16 13.33 -19.16
CA LEU A 138 4.70 12.07 -19.68
C LEU A 138 3.68 11.32 -20.54
N TYR A 139 2.41 11.30 -20.16
CA TYR A 139 1.35 10.72 -20.98
C TYR A 139 1.17 11.44 -22.34
N GLN A 140 1.37 12.75 -22.40
CA GLN A 140 1.35 13.45 -23.72
C GLN A 140 2.53 13.02 -24.62
N ILE A 141 3.70 12.78 -24.02
CA ILE A 141 4.92 12.34 -24.75
C ILE A 141 4.77 10.88 -25.21
N ASP A 142 4.22 10.01 -24.35
CA ASP A 142 4.09 8.59 -24.64
C ASP A 142 2.74 8.05 -24.13
N LYS A 143 1.77 7.98 -25.06
CA LYS A 143 0.41 7.50 -24.78
C LYS A 143 0.33 6.02 -24.38
N LYS A 144 1.38 5.25 -24.67
CA LYS A 144 1.47 3.81 -24.38
C LYS A 144 2.35 3.49 -23.16
N PHE A 145 2.81 4.51 -22.42
CA PHE A 145 3.60 4.27 -21.21
C PHE A 145 2.67 3.71 -20.12
N ILE A 146 2.66 2.38 -19.99
CA ILE A 146 1.70 1.64 -19.17
C ILE A 146 1.71 2.05 -17.71
N ASP A 147 2.91 2.26 -17.14
CA ASP A 147 3.06 2.65 -15.72
C ASP A 147 2.41 3.99 -15.42
N VAL A 148 2.43 4.92 -16.39
CA VAL A 148 1.79 6.25 -16.26
C VAL A 148 0.28 6.13 -16.24
N LEU A 149 -0.31 5.33 -17.14
CA LEU A 149 -1.74 5.08 -17.16
C LEU A 149 -2.22 4.47 -15.85
N HIS A 150 -1.45 3.48 -15.35
CA HIS A 150 -1.74 2.84 -14.07
C HIS A 150 -1.64 3.80 -12.89
N VAL A 151 -0.58 4.62 -12.83
CA VAL A 151 -0.37 5.58 -11.73
C VAL A 151 -1.42 6.69 -11.77
N LEU A 152 -1.73 7.26 -12.94
CA LEU A 152 -2.77 8.30 -13.08
C LEU A 152 -4.14 7.77 -12.65
N SER A 153 -4.53 6.57 -13.08
CA SER A 153 -5.79 5.98 -12.65
C SER A 153 -5.85 5.82 -11.13
N LYS A 154 -4.77 5.33 -10.51
CA LYS A 154 -4.66 5.16 -9.06
C LYS A 154 -4.70 6.50 -8.29
N ILE A 155 -4.01 7.52 -8.80
CA ILE A 155 -4.03 8.87 -8.18
C ILE A 155 -5.46 9.41 -8.21
N TYR A 156 -6.14 9.37 -9.36
CA TYR A 156 -7.49 9.88 -9.48
C TYR A 156 -8.49 9.06 -8.64
N MET A 157 -8.30 7.76 -8.50
CA MET A 157 -9.07 6.96 -7.53
C MET A 157 -8.85 7.47 -6.10
N ASN A 158 -7.59 7.63 -5.68
CA ASN A 158 -7.25 8.09 -4.32
C ASN A 158 -7.83 9.49 -4.00
N LEU A 159 -7.96 10.35 -5.00
CA LEU A 159 -8.56 11.69 -4.90
C LEU A 159 -10.10 11.68 -5.04
N GLY A 160 -10.73 10.52 -5.19
CA GLY A 160 -12.18 10.40 -5.40
C GLY A 160 -12.68 10.87 -6.78
N ASN A 161 -11.77 11.19 -7.70
CA ASN A 161 -12.14 11.58 -9.08
C ASN A 161 -12.32 10.33 -9.95
N PHE A 162 -13.43 9.63 -9.74
CA PHE A 162 -13.70 8.35 -10.39
C PHE A 162 -13.90 8.45 -11.91
N GLU A 163 -14.38 9.59 -12.42
CA GLU A 163 -14.53 9.81 -13.86
C GLU A 163 -13.18 9.83 -14.58
N LYS A 164 -12.20 10.59 -14.05
CA LYS A 164 -10.85 10.59 -14.60
C LYS A 164 -10.17 9.24 -14.42
N ALA A 165 -10.35 8.59 -13.29
CA ALA A 165 -9.82 7.24 -13.06
C ALA A 165 -10.38 6.25 -14.09
N LYS A 166 -11.69 6.24 -14.32
CA LYS A 166 -12.38 5.40 -15.32
C LYS A 166 -11.80 5.63 -16.71
N LYS A 167 -11.58 6.91 -17.12
CA LYS A 167 -10.97 7.24 -18.41
C LYS A 167 -9.63 6.55 -18.60
N TYR A 168 -8.70 6.68 -17.66
CA TYR A 168 -7.36 6.09 -17.78
C TYR A 168 -7.40 4.56 -17.71
N LEU A 169 -8.30 3.98 -16.92
CA LEU A 169 -8.47 2.52 -16.84
C LEU A 169 -9.02 1.94 -18.15
N ILE A 170 -9.98 2.61 -18.80
CA ILE A 170 -10.49 2.20 -20.12
C ILE A 170 -9.37 2.26 -21.16
N ILE A 171 -8.61 3.37 -21.22
CA ILE A 171 -7.46 3.49 -22.11
C ILE A 171 -6.46 2.36 -21.88
N THR A 172 -6.20 2.01 -20.61
CA THR A 172 -5.29 0.91 -20.27
C THR A 172 -5.83 -0.44 -20.75
N SER A 173 -7.11 -0.74 -20.52
CA SER A 173 -7.74 -1.99 -20.93
C SER A 173 -7.78 -2.14 -22.45
N ASP A 174 -8.05 -1.05 -23.18
CA ASP A 174 -8.11 -1.06 -24.65
C ASP A 174 -6.70 -1.14 -25.28
N THR A 175 -5.69 -0.50 -24.67
CA THR A 175 -4.30 -0.52 -25.16
C THR A 175 -3.59 -1.84 -24.86
N PHE A 176 -3.91 -2.45 -23.71
CA PHE A 176 -3.29 -3.68 -23.21
C PHE A 176 -4.36 -4.75 -22.89
N PRO A 177 -5.04 -5.29 -23.92
CA PRO A 177 -6.19 -6.18 -23.73
C PRO A 177 -5.87 -7.48 -23.00
N MET A 178 -4.58 -7.87 -22.95
CA MET A 178 -4.13 -9.04 -22.20
C MET A 178 -3.99 -8.80 -20.69
N MET A 179 -4.14 -7.56 -20.21
CA MET A 179 -4.12 -7.25 -18.78
C MET A 179 -5.53 -7.31 -18.18
N SER A 180 -5.65 -7.94 -17.01
CA SER A 180 -6.92 -8.04 -16.27
C SER A 180 -7.00 -7.07 -15.08
N THR A 181 -5.88 -6.51 -14.64
CA THR A 181 -5.84 -5.54 -13.53
C THR A 181 -6.67 -4.27 -13.77
N PRO A 182 -6.72 -3.69 -15.00
CA PRO A 182 -7.63 -2.58 -15.27
C PRO A 182 -9.10 -2.97 -15.13
N ASP A 183 -9.48 -4.20 -15.52
CA ASP A 183 -10.86 -4.69 -15.40
C ASP A 183 -11.28 -4.80 -13.94
N TYR A 184 -10.39 -5.30 -13.07
CA TYR A 184 -10.63 -5.31 -11.62
C TYR A 184 -10.80 -3.90 -11.05
N SER A 185 -9.95 -2.95 -11.45
CA SER A 185 -10.05 -1.57 -11.00
C SER A 185 -11.33 -0.89 -11.47
N LEU A 186 -11.73 -1.11 -12.74
CA LEU A 186 -12.99 -0.64 -13.32
C LEU A 186 -14.20 -1.22 -12.59
N SER A 187 -14.16 -2.52 -12.23
CA SER A 187 -15.28 -3.17 -11.55
C SER A 187 -15.61 -2.53 -10.19
N ASN A 188 -14.65 -1.88 -9.54
CA ASN A 188 -14.88 -1.18 -8.29
C ASN A 188 -15.52 0.22 -8.46
N ILE A 189 -15.59 0.74 -9.71
CA ILE A 189 -16.14 2.07 -10.02
C ILE A 189 -17.50 1.94 -10.72
N ILE A 190 -17.67 0.89 -11.54
CA ILE A 190 -18.88 0.66 -12.34
C ILE A 190 -19.98 0.08 -11.46
N ASP A 191 -21.20 0.60 -11.64
CA ASP A 191 -22.44 0.02 -11.09
C ASP A 191 -23.08 -0.88 -12.16
N TYR A 192 -22.84 -2.18 -12.06
CA TYR A 192 -23.33 -3.17 -13.04
C TYR A 192 -24.85 -3.44 -12.98
N SER A 193 -25.53 -2.86 -12.03
CA SER A 193 -27.01 -2.86 -12.04
C SER A 193 -27.57 -1.92 -13.09
N LYS A 194 -26.74 -0.95 -13.57
CA LYS A 194 -27.12 0.09 -14.54
C LYS A 194 -26.47 -0.12 -15.92
N ASP A 195 -25.24 -0.60 -15.96
CA ASP A 195 -24.47 -0.78 -17.20
C ASP A 195 -23.62 -2.05 -17.13
N ASN A 196 -23.90 -2.99 -18.01
CA ASN A 196 -23.21 -4.28 -18.11
C ASN A 196 -22.26 -4.39 -19.33
N SER A 197 -22.04 -3.29 -20.04
CA SER A 197 -21.19 -3.27 -21.24
C SER A 197 -19.76 -3.76 -20.97
N HIS A 198 -19.18 -3.35 -19.83
CA HIS A 198 -17.86 -3.82 -19.41
C HIS A 198 -17.88 -5.32 -19.02
N GLN A 199 -18.95 -5.83 -18.39
CA GLN A 199 -19.09 -7.26 -18.10
C GLN A 199 -19.04 -8.09 -19.38
N THR A 200 -19.74 -7.65 -20.43
CA THR A 200 -19.72 -8.31 -21.74
C THR A 200 -18.30 -8.37 -22.32
N LYS A 201 -17.52 -7.27 -22.22
CA LYS A 201 -16.10 -7.27 -22.61
C LYS A 201 -15.28 -8.27 -21.80
N MET A 202 -15.47 -8.35 -20.48
CA MET A 202 -14.78 -9.31 -19.60
C MET A 202 -15.09 -10.76 -19.97
N ILE A 203 -16.35 -11.09 -20.25
CA ILE A 203 -16.77 -12.44 -20.69
C ILE A 203 -16.13 -12.79 -22.04
N LYS A 204 -16.13 -11.86 -22.99
CA LYS A 204 -15.44 -12.04 -24.29
C LYS A 204 -13.94 -12.31 -24.10
N LYS A 205 -13.28 -11.56 -23.22
CA LYS A 205 -11.87 -11.74 -22.87
C LYS A 205 -11.62 -13.13 -22.25
N MET A 206 -12.49 -13.57 -21.33
CA MET A 206 -12.40 -14.90 -20.70
C MET A 206 -12.52 -16.05 -21.73
N ASN A 207 -13.32 -15.86 -22.77
CA ASN A 207 -13.53 -16.87 -23.82
C ASN A 207 -12.48 -16.81 -24.94
N SER A 208 -11.49 -15.90 -24.86
CA SER A 208 -10.42 -15.81 -25.86
C SER A 208 -9.35 -16.89 -25.67
N PRO A 209 -8.67 -17.34 -26.74
CA PRO A 209 -7.58 -18.32 -26.63
C PRO A 209 -6.43 -17.84 -25.74
N GLU A 210 -6.20 -16.52 -25.70
CA GLU A 210 -5.15 -15.87 -24.97
C GLU A 210 -5.40 -15.89 -23.45
N PHE A 211 -6.62 -16.11 -23.00
CA PHE A 211 -7.01 -16.12 -21.58
C PHE A 211 -6.16 -17.06 -20.72
N LYS A 212 -5.70 -18.18 -21.30
CA LYS A 212 -4.83 -19.16 -20.61
C LYS A 212 -3.50 -18.54 -20.15
N LYS A 213 -3.03 -17.47 -20.81
CA LYS A 213 -1.77 -16.77 -20.53
C LYS A 213 -1.96 -15.54 -19.67
N MET A 214 -3.20 -15.20 -19.30
CA MET A 214 -3.53 -13.99 -18.54
C MET A 214 -3.51 -14.24 -17.04
N ASP A 215 -3.46 -13.13 -16.30
CA ASP A 215 -3.78 -13.09 -14.88
C ASP A 215 -5.29 -13.27 -14.69
N LYS A 216 -5.72 -14.52 -14.44
CA LYS A 216 -7.12 -14.92 -14.36
C LYS A 216 -7.80 -14.38 -13.10
N PHE A 217 -7.08 -14.33 -11.98
CA PHE A 217 -7.70 -13.95 -10.70
C PHE A 217 -8.26 -12.53 -10.73
N SER A 218 -7.56 -11.57 -11.31
CA SER A 218 -8.07 -10.19 -11.42
C SER A 218 -9.37 -10.13 -12.21
N LEU A 219 -9.47 -10.87 -13.33
CA LEU A 219 -10.68 -10.92 -14.13
C LEU A 219 -11.83 -11.62 -13.38
N TYR A 220 -11.55 -12.70 -12.66
CA TYR A 220 -12.58 -13.39 -11.87
C TYR A 220 -13.07 -12.54 -10.70
N PHE A 221 -12.21 -11.78 -10.00
CA PHE A 221 -12.64 -10.79 -9.01
C PHE A 221 -13.55 -9.73 -9.63
N ALA A 222 -13.23 -9.23 -10.82
CA ALA A 222 -14.04 -8.25 -11.53
C ALA A 222 -15.41 -8.82 -11.94
N LEU A 223 -15.45 -10.04 -12.48
CA LEU A 223 -16.69 -10.72 -12.82
C LEU A 223 -17.55 -11.02 -11.59
N SER A 224 -16.93 -11.46 -10.47
CA SER A 224 -17.67 -11.67 -9.23
C SER A 224 -18.38 -10.39 -8.77
N LYS A 225 -17.67 -9.23 -8.80
CA LYS A 225 -18.24 -7.94 -8.45
C LYS A 225 -19.41 -7.57 -9.38
N SER A 226 -19.28 -7.81 -10.69
CA SER A 226 -20.35 -7.50 -11.63
C SER A 226 -21.62 -8.32 -11.37
N TYR A 227 -21.49 -9.60 -11.09
CA TYR A 227 -22.64 -10.43 -10.73
C TYR A 227 -23.22 -10.10 -9.35
N GLU A 228 -22.40 -9.67 -8.40
CA GLU A 228 -22.87 -9.18 -7.10
C GLU A 228 -23.79 -7.97 -7.24
N ASP A 229 -23.41 -6.97 -8.05
CA ASP A 229 -24.22 -5.78 -8.30
C ASP A 229 -25.56 -6.11 -8.96
N GLN A 230 -25.57 -7.14 -9.81
CA GLN A 230 -26.78 -7.68 -10.45
C GLN A 230 -27.58 -8.60 -9.52
N LYS A 231 -27.16 -8.79 -8.26
CA LYS A 231 -27.78 -9.69 -7.27
C LYS A 231 -27.81 -11.18 -7.71
N ASN A 232 -26.95 -11.56 -8.67
CA ASN A 232 -26.78 -12.96 -9.07
C ASN A 232 -25.75 -13.64 -8.16
N TYR A 233 -26.18 -14.04 -6.98
CA TYR A 233 -25.30 -14.58 -5.93
C TYR A 233 -24.71 -15.96 -6.27
N ASN A 234 -25.32 -16.71 -7.19
CA ASN A 234 -24.77 -17.99 -7.66
C ASN A 234 -23.52 -17.77 -8.52
N GLU A 235 -23.61 -16.95 -9.56
CA GLU A 235 -22.45 -16.61 -10.39
C GLU A 235 -21.40 -15.82 -9.59
N PHE A 236 -21.83 -14.91 -8.71
CA PHE A 236 -20.92 -14.27 -7.75
C PHE A 236 -20.10 -15.32 -6.97
N SER A 237 -20.77 -16.30 -6.35
CA SER A 237 -20.12 -17.34 -5.54
C SER A 237 -19.14 -18.17 -6.37
N LYS A 238 -19.51 -18.53 -7.59
CA LYS A 238 -18.65 -19.26 -8.54
C LYS A 238 -17.39 -18.47 -8.86
N TYR A 239 -17.52 -17.22 -9.31
CA TYR A 239 -16.37 -16.42 -9.74
C TYR A 239 -15.49 -15.98 -8.59
N ILE A 240 -16.03 -15.68 -7.40
CA ILE A 240 -15.20 -15.32 -6.25
C ILE A 240 -14.40 -16.51 -5.73
N ASN A 241 -14.94 -17.73 -5.76
CA ASN A 241 -14.20 -18.93 -5.40
C ASN A 241 -13.09 -19.22 -6.43
N LEU A 242 -13.35 -19.07 -7.73
CA LEU A 242 -12.33 -19.19 -8.78
C LEU A 242 -11.23 -18.12 -8.62
N ALA A 243 -11.61 -16.87 -8.36
CA ALA A 243 -10.67 -15.78 -8.16
C ALA A 243 -9.69 -16.06 -7.00
N ASN A 244 -10.23 -16.46 -5.86
CA ASN A 244 -9.43 -16.80 -4.69
C ASN A 244 -8.57 -18.04 -4.91
N HIS A 245 -9.08 -19.08 -5.58
CA HIS A 245 -8.31 -20.27 -5.93
C HIS A 245 -7.12 -19.92 -6.83
N GLU A 246 -7.33 -19.22 -7.93
CA GLU A 246 -6.27 -18.82 -8.86
C GLU A 246 -5.24 -17.91 -8.17
N LYS A 247 -5.69 -17.00 -7.31
CA LYS A 247 -4.78 -16.13 -6.55
C LYS A 247 -3.97 -16.93 -5.54
N ASN A 248 -4.58 -17.86 -4.82
CA ASN A 248 -3.90 -18.70 -3.82
C ASN A 248 -2.77 -19.56 -4.42
N ILE A 249 -2.86 -19.96 -5.68
CA ILE A 249 -1.79 -20.68 -6.39
C ILE A 249 -0.56 -19.80 -6.58
N THR A 250 -0.73 -18.48 -6.70
CA THR A 250 0.36 -17.53 -6.95
C THR A 250 1.09 -17.05 -5.70
N VAL A 251 0.53 -17.33 -4.50
CA VAL A 251 1.13 -16.89 -3.24
C VAL A 251 2.00 -17.98 -2.62
N LYS A 252 2.94 -17.58 -1.77
CA LYS A 252 3.76 -18.54 -1.01
C LYS A 252 2.88 -19.33 -0.04
N LYS A 253 3.24 -20.57 0.19
CA LYS A 253 2.63 -21.40 1.23
C LYS A 253 3.08 -20.93 2.61
N ASP A 254 2.35 -21.34 3.64
CA ASP A 254 2.71 -21.16 5.07
C ASP A 254 2.68 -19.72 5.61
N LEU A 255 1.95 -18.81 4.92
CA LEU A 255 1.87 -17.41 5.38
C LEU A 255 1.03 -17.25 6.66
N ILE A 256 0.05 -18.12 6.88
CA ILE A 256 -0.75 -18.08 8.11
C ILE A 256 0.05 -18.56 9.32
N GLU A 257 0.96 -19.49 9.15
CA GLU A 257 1.89 -19.98 10.17
C GLU A 257 2.87 -18.89 10.63
N ILE A 258 3.26 -18.00 9.70
CA ILE A 258 4.06 -16.81 10.02
C ILE A 258 3.27 -15.87 10.93
N GLU A 259 1.97 -15.67 10.66
CA GLU A 259 1.11 -14.82 11.49
C GLU A 259 0.88 -15.46 12.88
N GLU A 260 0.69 -16.77 12.96
CA GLU A 260 0.60 -17.53 14.21
C GLU A 260 1.87 -17.34 15.06
N THR A 261 3.03 -17.52 14.45
CA THR A 261 4.33 -17.34 15.09
C THR A 261 4.51 -15.91 15.60
N ARG A 262 4.17 -14.92 14.76
CA ARG A 262 4.24 -13.50 15.12
C ARG A 262 3.39 -13.18 16.34
N ILE A 263 2.13 -13.60 16.34
CA ILE A 263 1.20 -13.32 17.46
C ILE A 263 1.66 -14.01 18.73
N LYS A 264 2.11 -15.27 18.63
CA LYS A 264 2.69 -16.00 19.75
C LYS A 264 3.89 -15.23 20.35
N ASN A 265 4.82 -14.79 19.51
CA ASN A 265 6.01 -14.07 19.96
C ASN A 265 5.65 -12.72 20.58
N ILE A 266 4.72 -11.96 20.00
CA ILE A 266 4.23 -10.70 20.58
C ILE A 266 3.66 -10.94 21.98
N LYS A 267 2.83 -11.96 22.16
CA LYS A 267 2.27 -12.29 23.47
C LYS A 267 3.35 -12.68 24.47
N LEU A 268 4.37 -13.44 24.05
CA LEU A 268 5.51 -13.80 24.90
C LEU A 268 6.33 -12.58 25.32
N ILE A 269 6.63 -11.65 24.39
CA ILE A 269 7.35 -10.40 24.67
C ILE A 269 6.68 -9.61 25.81
N PHE A 270 5.35 -9.54 25.82
CA PHE A 270 4.60 -8.72 26.76
C PHE A 270 3.94 -9.52 27.89
N LYS A 271 4.20 -10.84 27.99
CA LYS A 271 3.56 -11.71 28.98
C LYS A 271 3.71 -11.20 30.40
N ASP A 272 4.93 -10.93 30.79
CA ASP A 272 5.29 -10.53 32.16
C ASP A 272 5.54 -9.01 32.29
N HIS A 273 5.33 -8.26 31.18
CA HIS A 273 5.52 -6.82 31.18
C HIS A 273 4.38 -6.10 31.92
N ASN A 274 4.75 -5.24 32.90
CA ASN A 274 3.83 -4.36 33.61
C ASN A 274 3.95 -2.93 33.08
N PHE A 275 2.94 -2.46 32.40
CA PHE A 275 2.90 -1.10 31.84
C PHE A 275 2.70 0.01 32.90
N ALA A 276 2.36 -0.34 34.15
CA ALA A 276 2.20 0.64 35.22
C ALA A 276 3.53 1.22 35.67
N ASP A 277 4.63 0.48 35.48
CA ASP A 277 5.98 0.86 35.92
C ASP A 277 6.71 1.76 34.89
N GLU A 278 6.08 2.10 33.79
CA GLU A 278 6.70 2.91 32.73
C GLU A 278 6.71 4.40 33.08
N ILE A 279 7.86 5.05 32.85
CA ILE A 279 8.06 6.48 33.14
C ILE A 279 7.19 7.30 32.17
N LYS A 280 6.33 8.15 32.70
CA LYS A 280 5.46 9.06 31.95
C LYS A 280 6.26 10.28 31.46
N GLU A 281 7.25 10.08 30.62
CA GLU A 281 7.90 11.21 29.97
C GLU A 281 7.01 11.80 28.88
N LYS A 282 6.63 13.07 29.03
CA LYS A 282 5.88 13.82 28.03
C LYS A 282 6.80 14.29 26.90
N TYR A 283 7.06 13.42 25.92
CA TYR A 283 8.00 13.74 24.84
C TYR A 283 7.37 14.19 23.51
N ASN A 284 6.06 14.15 23.35
CA ASN A 284 5.45 14.54 22.09
C ASN A 284 4.83 15.93 22.14
N LYS A 285 5.27 16.81 21.24
CA LYS A 285 4.64 18.11 21.01
C LYS A 285 3.21 17.98 20.45
N LYS A 286 2.89 16.85 19.81
CA LYS A 286 1.59 16.57 19.16
C LYS A 286 0.99 15.27 19.71
N LYS A 287 -0.33 15.27 19.92
CA LYS A 287 -1.06 14.07 20.30
C LYS A 287 -1.15 13.09 19.12
N LEU A 288 -1.14 11.80 19.40
CA LEU A 288 -1.25 10.73 18.40
C LEU A 288 -2.54 9.94 18.60
N ILE A 289 -3.24 9.71 17.50
CA ILE A 289 -4.38 8.81 17.43
C ILE A 289 -4.02 7.69 16.46
N PHE A 290 -4.20 6.44 16.88
CA PHE A 290 -4.04 5.26 16.03
C PHE A 290 -5.39 4.64 15.75
N VAL A 291 -5.74 4.50 14.47
CA VAL A 291 -6.93 3.77 14.01
C VAL A 291 -6.48 2.43 13.47
N LEU A 292 -6.95 1.36 14.10
CA LEU A 292 -6.55 0.00 13.79
C LEU A 292 -7.73 -0.98 13.90
N GLY A 293 -7.55 -2.22 13.46
CA GLY A 293 -8.58 -3.26 13.46
C GLY A 293 -8.40 -4.22 12.29
N LEU A 294 -9.27 -5.18 12.14
CA LEU A 294 -9.24 -6.04 10.95
C LEU A 294 -9.41 -5.18 9.68
N PRO A 295 -8.71 -5.50 8.60
CA PRO A 295 -9.03 -4.91 7.30
C PRO A 295 -10.52 -5.03 6.99
N ARG A 296 -11.10 -4.00 6.41
CA ARG A 296 -12.55 -3.94 6.08
C ARG A 296 -13.50 -3.81 7.29
N SER A 297 -13.02 -3.46 8.47
CA SER A 297 -13.83 -3.21 9.67
C SER A 297 -14.32 -1.77 9.84
N GLY A 298 -14.05 -0.87 8.87
CA GLY A 298 -14.45 0.55 8.95
C GLY A 298 -13.31 1.52 9.30
N THR A 299 -12.06 1.04 9.39
CA THR A 299 -10.88 1.91 9.68
C THR A 299 -10.77 3.11 8.74
N THR A 300 -11.11 2.94 7.46
CA THR A 300 -11.04 4.04 6.48
C THR A 300 -12.16 5.05 6.68
N LEU A 301 -13.35 4.61 7.06
CA LEU A 301 -14.47 5.49 7.34
C LEU A 301 -14.17 6.41 8.52
N ILE A 302 -13.76 5.84 9.67
CA ILE A 302 -13.43 6.65 10.84
C ILE A 302 -12.22 7.56 10.61
N HIS A 303 -11.24 7.12 9.79
CA HIS A 303 -10.14 7.98 9.36
C HIS A 303 -10.65 9.20 8.59
N GLN A 304 -11.53 9.04 7.60
CA GLN A 304 -12.08 10.15 6.82
C GLN A 304 -12.90 11.10 7.69
N ILE A 305 -13.69 10.57 8.62
CA ILE A 305 -14.46 11.35 9.57
C ILE A 305 -13.53 12.20 10.44
N LEU A 306 -12.58 11.60 11.12
CA LEU A 306 -11.69 12.30 12.05
C LEU A 306 -10.74 13.28 11.34
N THR A 307 -10.32 13.00 10.11
CA THR A 307 -9.47 13.91 9.34
C THR A 307 -10.22 15.11 8.76
N SER A 308 -11.55 15.13 8.84
CA SER A 308 -12.35 16.32 8.57
C SER A 308 -12.30 17.35 9.72
N HIS A 309 -11.88 16.91 10.90
CA HIS A 309 -11.70 17.81 12.05
C HIS A 309 -10.56 18.78 11.82
N LYS A 310 -10.76 20.07 12.19
CA LYS A 310 -9.82 21.17 11.97
C LYS A 310 -8.43 20.94 12.59
N ASP A 311 -8.33 20.23 13.72
CA ASP A 311 -7.07 20.03 14.46
C ASP A 311 -6.36 18.71 14.10
N VAL A 312 -6.97 17.83 13.29
CA VAL A 312 -6.44 16.49 12.97
C VAL A 312 -5.73 16.48 11.62
N TYR A 313 -4.51 15.97 11.60
CA TYR A 313 -3.77 15.62 10.38
C TYR A 313 -3.85 14.12 10.13
N GLY A 314 -4.36 13.70 8.99
CA GLY A 314 -4.38 12.31 8.57
C GLY A 314 -3.05 11.90 7.93
N ALA A 315 -2.28 11.04 8.59
CA ALA A 315 -1.05 10.49 8.04
C ALA A 315 -1.29 9.31 7.08
N GLY A 316 -2.52 8.82 6.99
CA GLY A 316 -2.90 7.67 6.16
C GLY A 316 -2.38 6.35 6.71
N GLU A 317 -2.11 5.38 5.81
CA GLU A 317 -1.50 4.08 6.16
C GLU A 317 0.02 4.21 6.14
N THR A 318 0.62 4.70 7.25
CA THR A 318 2.05 5.00 7.30
C THR A 318 2.92 3.74 7.23
N ALA A 319 2.41 2.59 7.66
CA ALA A 319 3.13 1.32 7.81
C ALA A 319 4.48 1.42 8.56
N ILE A 320 4.77 2.56 9.23
CA ILE A 320 6.06 2.80 9.89
C ILE A 320 6.35 1.73 10.93
N LEU A 321 5.41 1.53 11.86
CA LEU A 321 5.57 0.52 12.93
C LEU A 321 5.60 -0.89 12.33
N HIS A 322 4.75 -1.16 11.36
CA HIS A 322 4.68 -2.46 10.70
C HIS A 322 6.01 -2.81 10.03
N ASN A 323 6.55 -1.94 9.19
CA ASN A 323 7.82 -2.17 8.51
C ASN A 323 8.99 -2.32 9.50
N TYR A 324 8.90 -1.65 10.64
CA TYR A 324 9.96 -1.71 11.65
C TYR A 324 9.95 -3.02 12.45
N PHE A 325 8.76 -3.48 12.87
CA PHE A 325 8.65 -4.64 13.78
C PHE A 325 8.36 -5.96 13.06
N LEU A 326 7.90 -5.93 11.80
CA LEU A 326 7.38 -7.09 11.09
C LEU A 326 8.36 -8.28 11.07
N GLU A 327 9.60 -8.04 10.66
CA GLU A 327 10.61 -9.11 10.58
C GLU A 327 11.18 -9.48 11.95
N LYS A 328 11.24 -8.50 12.86
CA LYS A 328 11.87 -8.69 14.17
C LYS A 328 11.05 -9.58 15.09
N THR A 329 9.73 -9.52 14.98
CA THR A 329 8.81 -10.29 15.85
C THR A 329 8.59 -11.72 15.37
N VAL A 330 9.02 -12.07 14.15
CA VAL A 330 9.00 -13.47 13.65
C VAL A 330 10.25 -14.23 14.08
N LYS A 331 11.38 -13.53 14.25
CA LYS A 331 12.64 -14.14 14.72
C LYS A 331 12.58 -14.39 16.22
N GLU A 332 13.04 -15.56 16.67
CA GLU A 332 12.99 -15.97 18.09
C GLU A 332 13.82 -15.07 19.04
N ASN A 333 14.67 -14.18 18.52
CA ASN A 333 15.61 -13.36 19.27
C ASN A 333 15.25 -11.88 19.32
N PHE A 334 13.96 -11.52 19.46
CA PHE A 334 13.62 -10.12 19.71
C PHE A 334 14.12 -9.68 21.09
N GLN A 335 15.14 -8.83 21.11
CA GLN A 335 15.73 -8.30 22.35
C GLN A 335 14.83 -7.17 22.90
N PHE A 336 13.86 -7.54 23.74
CA PHE A 336 12.89 -6.60 24.29
C PHE A 336 13.57 -5.55 25.19
N ASP A 337 14.55 -5.94 26.01
CA ASP A 337 15.29 -5.00 26.85
C ASP A 337 16.11 -4.01 26.03
N PHE A 338 16.71 -4.44 24.93
CA PHE A 338 17.38 -3.52 24.01
C PHE A 338 16.38 -2.52 23.42
N PHE A 339 15.16 -2.95 23.06
CA PHE A 339 14.11 -2.04 22.59
C PHE A 339 13.73 -1.04 23.69
N LYS A 340 13.47 -1.48 24.92
CA LYS A 340 13.14 -0.60 26.06
C LYS A 340 14.21 0.47 26.28
N ASN A 341 15.47 0.07 26.26
CA ASN A 341 16.60 1.00 26.47
C ASN A 341 16.82 1.98 25.32
N ASN A 342 16.18 1.76 24.17
CA ASN A 342 16.31 2.59 22.97
C ASN A 342 14.99 3.24 22.52
N VAL A 343 13.98 3.32 23.37
CA VAL A 343 12.64 3.88 23.05
C VAL A 343 12.73 5.28 22.43
N VAL A 344 13.63 6.15 22.94
CA VAL A 344 13.83 7.51 22.43
C VAL A 344 14.28 7.49 20.95
N ASN A 345 15.20 6.58 20.59
CA ASN A 345 15.67 6.44 19.21
C ASN A 345 14.55 5.97 18.29
N TYR A 346 13.73 5.01 18.72
CA TYR A 346 12.59 4.51 17.94
C TYR A 346 11.53 5.58 17.74
N LYS A 347 11.25 6.37 18.77
CA LYS A 347 10.36 7.52 18.71
C LYS A 347 10.86 8.57 17.72
N SER A 348 12.17 8.86 17.72
CA SER A 348 12.79 9.78 16.78
C SER A 348 12.69 9.26 15.34
N ILE A 349 12.90 7.96 15.11
CA ILE A 349 12.74 7.32 13.79
C ILE A 349 11.29 7.44 13.31
N TYR A 350 10.30 7.18 14.17
CA TYR A 350 8.89 7.31 13.82
C TYR A 350 8.55 8.76 13.42
N ASN A 351 8.94 9.74 14.24
CA ASN A 351 8.68 11.14 13.98
C ASN A 351 9.37 11.64 12.69
N LEU A 352 10.63 11.22 12.45
CA LEU A 352 11.34 11.53 11.21
C LEU A 352 10.64 10.91 9.99
N SER A 353 10.21 9.65 10.09
CA SER A 353 9.49 8.97 9.01
C SER A 353 8.16 9.64 8.69
N LEU A 354 7.43 10.09 9.71
CA LEU A 354 6.21 10.89 9.54
C LEU A 354 6.51 12.21 8.81
N LYS A 355 7.53 12.95 9.23
CA LYS A 355 7.93 14.21 8.59
C LYS A 355 8.29 14.01 7.12
N LEU A 356 9.04 12.96 6.81
CA LEU A 356 9.48 12.65 5.44
C LEU A 356 8.34 12.21 4.54
N SER A 357 7.32 11.55 5.08
CA SER A 357 6.17 11.01 4.33
C SER A 357 4.95 11.93 4.30
N SER A 358 4.98 13.06 5.01
CA SER A 358 3.85 13.98 5.13
C SER A 358 4.07 15.30 4.37
N ASN A 359 2.98 15.99 4.07
CA ASN A 359 3.07 17.41 3.71
C ASN A 359 3.39 18.20 5.00
N TYR A 360 4.66 18.53 5.17
CA TYR A 360 5.21 19.09 6.40
C TYR A 360 4.48 20.37 6.87
N GLU A 361 4.14 21.27 5.94
CA GLU A 361 3.43 22.51 6.28
C GLU A 361 2.06 22.25 6.88
N ASN A 362 1.31 21.31 6.31
CA ASN A 362 0.00 20.93 6.84
C ASN A 362 0.12 20.15 8.16
N LEU A 363 1.15 19.32 8.30
CA LEU A 363 1.44 18.60 9.54
C LEU A 363 1.71 19.57 10.70
N GLU A 364 2.53 20.62 10.46
CA GLU A 364 2.89 21.58 11.51
C GLU A 364 1.69 22.42 12.00
N LYS A 365 0.74 22.72 11.13
CA LYS A 365 -0.47 23.49 11.47
C LYS A 365 -1.48 22.76 12.35
N LYS A 366 -1.38 21.42 12.44
CA LYS A 366 -2.34 20.58 13.16
C LYS A 366 -1.81 20.16 14.52
N LYS A 367 -2.69 20.02 15.50
CA LYS A 367 -2.35 19.64 16.89
C LYS A 367 -2.22 18.13 17.07
N ILE A 368 -2.91 17.34 16.24
CA ILE A 368 -3.10 15.91 16.37
C ILE A 368 -2.70 15.22 15.08
N ILE A 369 -2.02 14.10 15.18
CA ILE A 369 -1.67 13.23 14.05
C ILE A 369 -2.47 11.93 14.19
N LEU A 370 -3.17 11.57 13.14
CA LEU A 370 -3.91 10.31 13.05
C LEU A 370 -3.20 9.35 12.10
N ASP A 371 -2.67 8.25 12.64
CA ASP A 371 -2.09 7.13 11.90
C ASP A 371 -3.16 6.03 11.75
N LYS A 372 -3.58 5.77 10.51
CA LYS A 372 -4.53 4.71 10.22
C LYS A 372 -3.82 3.57 9.51
N ALA A 373 -3.44 2.55 10.24
CA ALA A 373 -2.89 1.32 9.71
C ALA A 373 -3.60 0.12 10.35
N PRO A 374 -4.48 -0.59 9.62
CA PRO A 374 -5.28 -1.68 10.18
C PRO A 374 -4.45 -2.66 11.01
N PHE A 375 -3.30 -3.09 10.52
CA PHE A 375 -2.43 -4.06 11.19
C PHE A 375 -1.64 -3.52 12.39
N ASN A 376 -1.75 -2.24 12.75
CA ASN A 376 -1.14 -1.72 13.99
C ASN A 376 -1.70 -2.39 15.27
N PHE A 377 -2.73 -3.23 15.16
CA PHE A 377 -3.18 -4.04 16.29
C PHE A 377 -2.12 -5.02 16.79
N TYR A 378 -1.16 -5.44 15.98
CA TYR A 378 0.01 -6.19 16.44
C TYR A 378 0.86 -5.40 17.41
N TRP A 379 0.98 -4.09 17.21
CA TRP A 379 1.97 -3.22 17.82
C TRP A 379 1.45 -2.42 19.01
N ILE A 380 0.26 -2.72 19.55
CA ILE A 380 -0.40 -1.94 20.62
C ILE A 380 0.51 -1.80 21.84
N GLY A 381 1.21 -2.86 22.28
CA GLY A 381 2.16 -2.79 23.38
C GLY A 381 3.35 -1.87 23.08
N PHE A 382 3.89 -1.95 21.85
CA PHE A 382 4.97 -1.04 21.43
C PHE A 382 4.48 0.41 21.29
N ILE A 383 3.24 0.63 20.81
CA ILE A 383 2.63 1.96 20.77
C ILE A 383 2.53 2.52 22.21
N LYS A 384 2.11 1.72 23.18
CA LYS A 384 2.03 2.14 24.57
C LYS A 384 3.38 2.57 25.13
N LEU A 385 4.45 1.82 24.83
CA LEU A 385 5.81 2.16 25.25
C LEU A 385 6.35 3.41 24.55
N LEU A 386 6.12 3.53 23.25
CA LEU A 386 6.60 4.67 22.47
C LEU A 386 5.81 5.95 22.76
N PHE A 387 4.49 5.83 22.92
CA PHE A 387 3.55 6.94 23.00
C PHE A 387 2.51 6.68 24.11
N PRO A 388 2.88 6.81 25.39
CA PRO A 388 2.00 6.47 26.51
C PRO A 388 0.66 7.20 26.52
N GLU A 389 0.61 8.42 25.96
CA GLU A 389 -0.60 9.27 25.87
C GLU A 389 -1.38 9.08 24.57
N ALA A 390 -0.93 8.19 23.66
CA ALA A 390 -1.64 7.94 22.41
C ALA A 390 -3.05 7.39 22.66
N LYS A 391 -3.97 7.70 21.75
CA LYS A 391 -5.33 7.16 21.76
C LYS A 391 -5.45 6.07 20.69
N ILE A 392 -6.00 4.93 21.05
CA ILE A 392 -6.22 3.82 20.12
C ILE A 392 -7.71 3.64 19.89
N ILE A 393 -8.13 3.78 18.64
CA ILE A 393 -9.47 3.44 18.19
C ILE A 393 -9.39 2.10 17.46
N LEU A 394 -9.96 1.07 18.07
CA LEU A 394 -10.08 -0.25 17.50
C LEU A 394 -11.44 -0.38 16.82
N THR A 395 -11.44 -0.43 15.48
CA THR A 395 -12.69 -0.66 14.76
C THR A 395 -13.10 -2.12 14.80
N ASN A 396 -14.32 -2.36 15.21
CA ASN A 396 -14.95 -3.68 15.26
C ASN A 396 -16.15 -3.72 14.30
N ARG A 397 -16.39 -4.86 13.67
CA ARG A 397 -17.51 -5.09 12.76
C ARG A 397 -18.00 -6.52 12.89
N ASN A 398 -19.27 -6.78 12.56
CA ASN A 398 -19.78 -8.14 12.47
C ASN A 398 -18.81 -9.04 11.73
N ILE A 399 -18.37 -10.11 12.38
CA ILE A 399 -17.26 -10.90 11.90
C ILE A 399 -17.55 -11.63 10.59
N LYS A 400 -18.80 -12.04 10.36
CA LYS A 400 -19.24 -12.69 9.14
C LYS A 400 -19.17 -11.71 7.96
N ASP A 401 -19.66 -10.48 8.15
CA ASP A 401 -19.61 -9.41 7.14
C ASP A 401 -18.18 -8.95 6.86
N ASN A 402 -17.36 -8.88 7.92
CA ASN A 402 -15.95 -8.51 7.80
C ASN A 402 -15.15 -9.57 7.02
N ALA A 403 -15.29 -10.84 7.40
CA ALA A 403 -14.61 -11.96 6.76
C ALA A 403 -15.03 -12.13 5.29
N LEU A 404 -16.34 -11.98 4.99
CA LEU A 404 -16.84 -11.96 3.61
C LEU A 404 -16.23 -10.79 2.83
N SER A 405 -16.18 -9.61 3.45
CA SER A 405 -15.57 -8.44 2.81
C SER A 405 -14.08 -8.61 2.55
N ILE A 406 -13.34 -9.35 3.40
CA ILE A 406 -11.95 -9.74 3.14
C ILE A 406 -11.89 -10.68 1.94
N TYR A 407 -12.69 -11.75 1.93
CA TYR A 407 -12.68 -12.78 0.88
C TYR A 407 -13.04 -12.22 -0.51
N LYS A 408 -13.85 -11.16 -0.57
CA LYS A 408 -14.30 -10.48 -1.80
C LYS A 408 -13.27 -9.55 -2.42
N ASN A 409 -12.15 -9.27 -1.76
CA ASN A 409 -11.21 -8.24 -2.22
C ASN A 409 -9.87 -8.83 -2.64
N LEU A 410 -9.32 -8.29 -3.73
CA LEU A 410 -7.95 -8.54 -4.14
C LEU A 410 -7.03 -7.52 -3.45
N PHE A 411 -6.14 -7.99 -2.59
CA PHE A 411 -5.16 -7.16 -1.89
C PHE A 411 -3.84 -7.12 -2.65
N GLY A 412 -3.09 -6.03 -2.44
CA GLY A 412 -1.76 -5.91 -3.01
C GLY A 412 -0.80 -6.98 -2.48
N PRO A 413 0.23 -7.35 -3.28
CA PRO A 413 1.17 -8.43 -2.93
C PRO A 413 1.81 -8.23 -1.54
N GLY A 414 1.95 -9.31 -0.79
CA GLY A 414 2.65 -9.35 0.50
C GLY A 414 1.89 -8.78 1.70
N LYS A 415 0.72 -8.16 1.49
CA LYS A 415 -0.03 -7.54 2.61
C LYS A 415 -0.97 -8.52 3.32
N MET A 416 -1.68 -9.34 2.56
CA MET A 416 -2.71 -10.26 3.06
C MET A 416 -2.74 -11.55 2.24
N ASP A 417 -1.61 -12.03 1.78
CA ASP A 417 -1.54 -13.18 0.86
C ASP A 417 -2.12 -14.48 1.49
N TRP A 418 -2.32 -14.52 2.78
CA TRP A 418 -3.00 -15.62 3.49
C TRP A 418 -4.53 -15.65 3.30
N CYS A 419 -5.17 -14.55 2.87
CA CYS A 419 -6.64 -14.41 2.92
C CYS A 419 -7.41 -15.06 1.77
N TYR A 420 -6.75 -15.77 0.86
CA TYR A 420 -7.37 -16.35 -0.32
C TYR A 420 -7.96 -17.76 -0.10
N THR A 421 -8.01 -18.22 1.16
CA THR A 421 -8.78 -19.38 1.57
C THR A 421 -9.69 -19.06 2.76
N LYS A 422 -10.88 -19.64 2.80
CA LYS A 422 -11.83 -19.44 3.90
C LYS A 422 -11.25 -19.92 5.24
N ASP A 423 -10.53 -21.04 5.23
CA ASP A 423 -9.94 -21.61 6.44
C ASP A 423 -8.84 -20.72 7.02
N ASN A 424 -7.98 -20.13 6.18
CA ASN A 424 -6.97 -19.19 6.65
C ASN A 424 -7.61 -17.89 7.20
N ILE A 425 -8.72 -17.41 6.62
CA ILE A 425 -9.46 -16.28 7.18
C ILE A 425 -9.99 -16.64 8.58
N ILE A 426 -10.58 -17.83 8.77
CA ILE A 426 -11.06 -18.29 10.08
C ILE A 426 -9.91 -18.39 11.08
N ARG A 427 -8.78 -19.00 10.71
CA ARG A 427 -7.57 -19.07 11.54
C ARG A 427 -7.10 -17.68 11.96
N PHE A 428 -6.99 -16.76 11.00
CA PHE A 428 -6.54 -15.40 11.26
C PHE A 428 -7.49 -14.61 12.18
N VAL A 429 -8.80 -14.75 11.98
CA VAL A 429 -9.80 -14.12 12.84
C VAL A 429 -9.67 -14.62 14.28
N LYS A 430 -9.45 -15.94 14.46
CA LYS A 430 -9.21 -16.52 15.80
C LYS A 430 -7.97 -15.90 16.47
N LEU A 431 -6.87 -15.83 15.74
CA LEU A 431 -5.61 -15.23 16.21
C LEU A 431 -5.79 -13.75 16.56
N TYR A 432 -6.49 -13.00 15.72
CA TYR A 432 -6.81 -11.60 15.97
C TYR A 432 -7.63 -11.42 17.26
N LYS A 433 -8.72 -12.17 17.42
CA LYS A 433 -9.56 -12.09 18.62
C LYS A 433 -8.75 -12.40 19.90
N ASP A 434 -7.91 -13.42 19.84
CA ASP A 434 -7.03 -13.81 20.96
C ASP A 434 -6.02 -12.70 21.30
N LEU A 435 -5.39 -12.09 20.30
CA LEU A 435 -4.46 -10.97 20.51
C LEU A 435 -5.17 -9.72 21.05
N ILE A 436 -6.35 -9.38 20.55
CA ILE A 436 -7.12 -8.23 21.06
C ILE A 436 -7.57 -8.46 22.51
N LYS A 437 -7.99 -9.68 22.85
CA LYS A 437 -8.32 -10.05 24.24
C LYS A 437 -7.10 -9.86 25.15
N PHE A 438 -5.92 -10.31 24.69
CA PHE A 438 -4.66 -10.12 25.42
C PHE A 438 -4.37 -8.63 25.65
N TRP A 439 -4.46 -7.78 24.61
CA TRP A 439 -4.20 -6.35 24.76
C TRP A 439 -5.19 -5.65 25.69
N LYS A 440 -6.48 -5.98 25.60
CA LYS A 440 -7.50 -5.42 26.50
C LYS A 440 -7.24 -5.77 27.95
N SER A 441 -6.75 -6.97 28.24
CA SER A 441 -6.41 -7.39 29.61
C SER A 441 -5.13 -6.72 30.12
N LYS A 442 -4.13 -6.48 29.26
CA LYS A 442 -2.87 -5.83 29.63
C LYS A 442 -2.95 -4.31 29.75
N LEU A 443 -3.86 -3.68 29.00
CA LEU A 443 -3.97 -2.23 28.84
C LEU A 443 -5.44 -1.77 29.01
N PRO A 444 -6.04 -1.94 30.21
CA PRO A 444 -7.41 -1.52 30.43
C PRO A 444 -7.54 0.00 30.24
N GLY A 445 -8.61 0.44 29.54
CA GLY A 445 -8.88 1.84 29.25
C GLY A 445 -8.02 2.51 28.17
N PHE A 446 -7.00 1.83 27.63
CA PHE A 446 -6.13 2.38 26.60
C PHE A 446 -6.72 2.28 25.17
N ILE A 447 -7.65 1.34 24.97
CA ILE A 447 -8.24 1.02 23.67
C ILE A 447 -9.73 1.33 23.71
N TYR A 448 -10.19 2.25 22.86
CA TYR A 448 -11.61 2.45 22.60
C TYR A 448 -12.06 1.53 21.48
N VAL A 449 -13.11 0.76 21.71
CA VAL A 449 -13.68 -0.13 20.70
C VAL A 449 -14.88 0.55 20.05
N MET A 450 -14.74 0.90 18.79
CA MET A 450 -15.81 1.49 17.99
C MET A 450 -16.45 0.39 17.14
N ASN A 451 -17.73 0.14 17.34
CA ASN A 451 -18.48 -0.78 16.50
C ASN A 451 -18.99 -0.07 15.25
N TYR A 452 -18.70 -0.66 14.09
CA TYR A 452 -19.10 -0.12 12.79
C TYR A 452 -20.62 0.01 12.65
N GLU A 453 -21.36 -0.99 13.12
CA GLU A 453 -22.82 -1.03 13.06
C GLU A 453 -23.45 0.08 13.90
N ASP A 454 -22.88 0.39 15.06
CA ASP A 454 -23.36 1.47 15.94
C ASP A 454 -23.08 2.83 15.31
N LEU A 455 -21.89 3.01 14.71
CA LEU A 455 -21.55 4.21 13.96
C LEU A 455 -22.51 4.46 12.79
N VAL A 456 -22.91 3.39 12.08
CA VAL A 456 -23.84 3.52 10.93
C VAL A 456 -25.24 3.86 11.39
N LYS A 457 -25.71 3.28 12.49
CA LYS A 457 -27.07 3.47 13.02
C LYS A 457 -27.24 4.77 13.80
N ASN A 458 -26.23 5.11 14.61
CA ASN A 458 -26.29 6.21 15.59
C ASN A 458 -25.06 7.13 15.45
N LYS A 459 -24.83 7.64 14.24
CA LYS A 459 -23.63 8.36 13.83
C LYS A 459 -23.17 9.43 14.83
N GLU A 460 -24.05 10.33 15.22
CA GLU A 460 -23.70 11.47 16.09
C GLU A 460 -23.28 11.00 17.49
N ILE A 461 -24.08 10.12 18.10
CA ILE A 461 -23.81 9.58 19.44
C ILE A 461 -22.46 8.82 19.49
N GLU A 462 -22.17 8.01 18.46
CA GLU A 462 -20.91 7.28 18.42
C GLU A 462 -19.73 8.20 18.13
N LEU A 463 -19.90 9.24 17.34
CA LEU A 463 -18.85 10.22 17.10
C LEU A 463 -18.57 11.08 18.32
N GLU A 464 -19.57 11.47 19.09
CA GLU A 464 -19.37 12.16 20.39
C GLU A 464 -18.46 11.34 21.30
N LYS A 465 -18.74 10.04 21.49
CA LYS A 465 -17.92 9.16 22.31
C LYS A 465 -16.46 9.04 21.79
N VAL A 466 -16.29 8.98 20.46
CA VAL A 466 -14.95 8.92 19.84
C VAL A 466 -14.20 10.23 20.06
N ILE A 467 -14.84 11.37 19.87
CA ILE A 467 -14.29 12.71 20.07
C ILE A 467 -13.87 12.91 21.52
N ASP A 468 -14.73 12.56 22.47
CA ASP A 468 -14.43 12.63 23.92
C ASP A 468 -13.24 11.73 24.28
N PHE A 469 -13.23 10.48 23.82
CA PHE A 469 -12.10 9.57 24.04
C PHE A 469 -10.79 10.13 23.51
N CYS A 470 -10.82 10.82 22.36
CA CYS A 470 -9.66 11.43 21.73
C CYS A 470 -9.26 12.77 22.39
N CYS A 471 -10.04 13.26 23.36
CA CYS A 471 -9.88 14.58 23.98
C CYS A 471 -9.82 15.69 22.92
N LEU A 472 -10.77 15.67 21.99
CA LEU A 472 -11.03 16.67 20.96
C LEU A 472 -12.25 17.50 21.32
N ASP A 473 -12.30 18.76 20.87
CA ASP A 473 -13.52 19.55 20.88
C ASP A 473 -14.45 19.08 19.76
N TRP A 474 -15.75 19.25 19.92
CA TRP A 474 -16.70 18.93 18.86
C TRP A 474 -16.51 19.85 17.65
N ASP A 475 -16.46 19.26 16.46
CA ASP A 475 -16.36 19.96 15.18
C ASP A 475 -17.38 19.37 14.20
N SER A 476 -18.38 20.16 13.80
CA SER A 476 -19.47 19.71 12.93
C SER A 476 -19.01 19.28 11.52
N GLU A 477 -17.79 19.66 11.10
CA GLU A 477 -17.25 19.25 9.79
C GLU A 477 -17.02 17.72 9.72
N ILE A 478 -16.86 17.03 10.86
CA ILE A 478 -16.78 15.57 10.89
C ILE A 478 -18.06 14.89 10.38
N LEU A 479 -19.21 15.55 10.44
CA LEU A 479 -20.49 15.03 9.92
C LEU A 479 -20.59 15.13 8.39
N LYS A 480 -19.72 15.94 7.76
CA LYS A 480 -19.65 16.19 6.30
C LYS A 480 -18.39 15.59 5.68
N PHE A 481 -17.90 14.49 6.26
CA PHE A 481 -16.62 13.85 5.88
C PHE A 481 -16.56 13.44 4.40
N GLU A 482 -17.68 13.25 3.72
CA GLU A 482 -17.75 12.97 2.28
C GLU A 482 -17.19 14.11 1.42
N LYS A 483 -17.12 15.34 1.97
CA LYS A 483 -16.49 16.51 1.35
C LYS A 483 -14.99 16.60 1.63
N ASN A 484 -14.45 15.70 2.44
CA ASN A 484 -13.03 15.68 2.78
C ASN A 484 -12.19 15.37 1.54
N LYS A 485 -11.27 16.28 1.20
CA LYS A 485 -10.37 16.16 0.05
C LYS A 485 -9.09 15.39 0.35
N MET A 486 -8.96 14.84 1.57
CA MET A 486 -7.78 14.03 1.91
C MET A 486 -7.76 12.76 1.04
N PRO A 487 -6.63 12.48 0.39
CA PRO A 487 -6.48 11.29 -0.43
C PRO A 487 -6.68 10.01 0.38
N VAL A 488 -7.47 9.09 -0.13
CA VAL A 488 -7.71 7.79 0.48
C VAL A 488 -6.94 6.72 -0.28
N SER A 489 -5.97 6.09 0.36
CA SER A 489 -5.24 4.95 -0.21
C SER A 489 -5.63 3.67 0.53
N SER A 490 -6.73 3.03 0.14
CA SER A 490 -7.18 1.79 0.76
C SER A 490 -8.05 0.97 -0.20
N ALA A 491 -8.28 -0.31 0.11
CA ALA A 491 -9.24 -1.15 -0.61
C ALA A 491 -10.71 -0.67 -0.47
N SER A 492 -10.96 0.35 0.36
CA SER A 492 -12.29 0.92 0.62
C SER A 492 -12.47 2.32 0.02
N ILE A 493 -11.62 2.73 -0.93
CA ILE A 493 -11.60 4.10 -1.49
C ILE A 493 -12.98 4.57 -1.94
N PHE A 494 -13.66 3.77 -2.75
CA PHE A 494 -14.97 4.14 -3.28
C PHE A 494 -16.00 4.31 -2.17
N GLN A 495 -16.02 3.38 -1.21
CA GLN A 495 -16.97 3.36 -0.11
C GLN A 495 -16.75 4.51 0.90
N ALA A 496 -15.49 4.85 1.18
CA ALA A 496 -15.13 5.86 2.15
C ALA A 496 -15.41 7.31 1.69
N ASN A 497 -15.60 7.51 0.38
CA ASN A 497 -15.98 8.80 -0.22
C ASN A 497 -17.49 8.93 -0.46
N GLN A 498 -18.31 8.02 0.09
CA GLN A 498 -19.76 8.07 0.02
C GLN A 498 -20.33 8.41 1.40
N PRO A 499 -21.52 9.02 1.48
CA PRO A 499 -22.25 9.15 2.73
C PRO A 499 -22.39 7.79 3.43
N ILE A 500 -22.48 7.79 4.74
CA ILE A 500 -22.71 6.54 5.49
C ILE A 500 -24.01 5.87 5.01
N TYR A 501 -23.93 4.59 4.70
CA TYR A 501 -25.05 3.78 4.22
C TYR A 501 -25.13 2.45 4.99
N ASP A 502 -26.34 1.97 5.18
CA ASP A 502 -26.64 0.74 5.93
C ASP A 502 -26.49 -0.56 5.12
N LYS A 503 -26.39 -0.45 3.77
CA LYS A 503 -26.34 -1.60 2.85
C LYS A 503 -25.19 -2.58 3.15
N SER A 504 -24.23 -2.18 3.96
CA SER A 504 -23.07 -2.99 4.35
C SER A 504 -23.27 -3.74 5.69
N ILE A 505 -24.40 -3.56 6.35
CA ILE A 505 -24.79 -4.27 7.57
C ILE A 505 -25.58 -5.52 7.20
N ASN A 506 -25.32 -6.63 7.91
CA ASN A 506 -25.99 -7.91 7.70
C ASN A 506 -25.88 -8.45 6.26
N LEU A 507 -24.79 -8.11 5.58
CA LEU A 507 -24.53 -8.58 4.21
C LEU A 507 -24.50 -10.11 4.14
N ASN A 508 -23.94 -10.77 5.16
CA ASN A 508 -23.84 -12.22 5.24
C ASN A 508 -25.19 -12.94 5.03
N LEU A 509 -26.31 -12.32 5.39
CA LEU A 509 -27.65 -12.90 5.21
C LEU A 509 -28.04 -13.11 3.73
N LYS A 510 -27.43 -12.36 2.82
CA LYS A 510 -27.68 -12.45 1.36
C LYS A 510 -26.89 -13.56 0.68
N TYR A 511 -25.88 -14.13 1.35
CA TYR A 511 -24.91 -15.04 0.75
C TYR A 511 -24.99 -16.44 1.38
N THR A 512 -26.14 -17.11 1.20
CA THR A 512 -26.42 -18.44 1.75
C THR A 512 -25.40 -19.51 1.30
N GLN A 513 -24.76 -19.30 0.14
CA GLN A 513 -23.71 -20.17 -0.40
C GLN A 513 -22.44 -20.22 0.48
N PHE A 514 -22.34 -19.32 1.49
CA PHE A 514 -21.22 -19.25 2.43
C PHE A 514 -21.63 -19.61 3.86
N SER A 515 -22.79 -20.25 4.07
CA SER A 515 -23.33 -20.61 5.38
C SER A 515 -22.33 -21.37 6.27
N ASP A 516 -21.65 -22.38 5.75
CA ASP A 516 -20.63 -23.12 6.50
C ASP A 516 -19.47 -22.24 6.97
N PHE A 517 -19.03 -21.33 6.10
CA PHE A 517 -18.00 -20.36 6.45
C PHE A 517 -18.46 -19.45 7.60
N PHE A 518 -19.69 -18.96 7.52
CA PHE A 518 -20.26 -18.10 8.56
C PHE A 518 -20.50 -18.84 9.88
N ASN A 519 -20.96 -20.08 9.83
CA ASN A 519 -21.16 -20.92 11.03
C ASN A 519 -19.85 -21.20 11.77
N LYS A 520 -18.75 -21.43 11.02
CA LYS A 520 -17.41 -21.60 11.62
C LYS A 520 -16.92 -20.31 12.29
N LEU A 521 -17.18 -19.14 11.71
CA LEU A 521 -16.81 -17.83 12.28
C LEU A 521 -17.62 -17.48 13.53
N GLU A 522 -18.87 -17.89 13.60
CA GLU A 522 -19.75 -17.65 14.75
C GLU A 522 -19.31 -18.40 16.00
N LYS A 523 -18.69 -19.55 15.83
CA LYS A 523 -18.17 -20.39 16.92
C LYS A 523 -16.85 -19.87 17.52
N LEU A 524 -16.24 -18.84 16.94
CA LEU A 524 -15.03 -18.20 17.46
C LEU A 524 -15.38 -17.15 18.53
#